data_98c19d45163f6cac15d7211b90d375b3
#
_entry.id   98c19d45163f6cac15d7211b90d375b3
#
_cell.length_a   1.000
_cell.length_b   1.000
_cell.length_c   1.000
_cell.angle_alpha   90.00
_cell.angle_beta   90.00
_cell.angle_gamma   90.00
#
_symmetry.space_group_name_H-M   'P 1'
#
loop_
_entity.id
_entity.type
_entity.pdbx_description
1 polymer ?
#
loop_
_entity_poly.entity_id
_entity_poly.type
_entity_poly.pdbx_seq_one_letter_code
_entity_poly.pdbx_strand_id
1 'polypeptide(L)'
;NMMADEKKLNLTLRSRTKGAPEKVVEKKINWEAGKTALIICDMWDDHWCKSASRRVGELAGPMNAVVEAAREKGVFIIHAPSSVVSFYDKTPQRKLAKDAPFSKSPIPLSVKERWGTNWCWPDPKYEGVLPIDDSDMGCSCKGEKCEIREAWTRQIKTIELVKGDALTDNGQETWNLLAERKIDNVILC
;
A
#
# COMPACT_ATOMS: atom_id res chain seq x y z
N ASN A 1 8.19 -4.01 32.24
CA ASN A 1 6.92 -3.71 31.54
C ASN A 1 7.00 -2.58 30.50
N MET A 2 7.95 -1.63 30.59
CA MET A 2 8.11 -0.58 29.57
C MET A 2 8.49 -1.14 28.19
N MET A 3 9.37 -2.14 28.10
CA MET A 3 9.80 -2.72 26.80
C MET A 3 8.70 -3.48 26.04
N ALA A 4 7.62 -3.91 26.68
CA ALA A 4 6.51 -4.59 26.01
C ALA A 4 5.52 -3.59 25.37
N ASP A 5 5.43 -2.38 25.89
CA ASP A 5 4.53 -1.33 25.39
C ASP A 5 5.12 -0.59 24.18
N GLU A 6 6.46 -0.55 24.06
CA GLU A 6 7.16 0.05 22.91
C GLU A 6 6.93 -0.69 21.59
N LYS A 7 6.53 -1.98 21.66
CA LYS A 7 6.27 -2.83 20.48
C LYS A 7 4.81 -2.88 20.05
N LYS A 8 3.97 -2.02 20.58
CA LYS A 8 2.55 -1.98 20.27
C LYS A 8 2.17 -0.73 19.49
N LEU A 9 1.23 -0.90 18.56
CA LEU A 9 0.59 0.18 17.83
C LEU A 9 -0.77 0.47 18.46
N ASN A 10 -0.87 1.60 19.15
CA ASN A 10 -2.14 2.10 19.67
C ASN A 10 -2.83 2.91 18.58
N LEU A 11 -3.83 2.34 17.93
CA LEU A 11 -4.50 2.93 16.77
C LEU A 11 -5.96 3.21 17.08
N THR A 12 -6.53 4.20 16.39
CA THR A 12 -7.96 4.43 16.37
C THR A 12 -8.47 4.19 14.95
N LEU A 13 -9.18 3.08 14.76
CA LEU A 13 -9.87 2.77 13.51
C LEU A 13 -11.12 3.63 13.41
N ARG A 14 -11.37 4.16 12.23
CA ARG A 14 -12.55 4.96 11.94
C ARG A 14 -13.38 4.31 10.83
N SER A 15 -14.67 4.19 11.06
CA SER A 15 -15.64 3.67 10.11
C SER A 15 -16.92 4.50 10.15
N ARG A 16 -17.84 4.19 9.25
CA ARG A 16 -19.19 4.79 9.26
C ARG A 16 -20.24 3.70 9.45
N THR A 17 -21.34 4.04 10.12
CA THR A 17 -22.51 3.15 10.19
C THR A 17 -23.16 3.04 8.81
N LYS A 18 -23.75 1.87 8.54
CA LYS A 18 -24.65 1.72 7.39
C LYS A 18 -26.01 2.38 7.72
N GLY A 19 -26.55 3.14 6.78
CA GLY A 19 -27.85 3.82 6.92
C GLY A 19 -27.76 5.33 7.13
N ALA A 20 -28.91 6.02 7.03
CA ALA A 20 -29.01 7.46 7.17
C ALA A 20 -29.66 7.85 8.52
N PRO A 21 -29.12 8.86 9.28
CA PRO A 21 -27.84 9.53 8.99
C PRO A 21 -26.62 8.66 9.32
N GLU A 22 -25.59 8.74 8.49
CA GLU A 22 -24.33 8.07 8.76
C GLU A 22 -23.65 8.67 10.00
N LYS A 23 -23.17 7.79 10.88
CA LYS A 23 -22.42 8.19 12.07
C LYS A 23 -21.01 7.67 11.98
N VAL A 24 -20.04 8.50 12.34
CA VAL A 24 -18.66 8.07 12.52
C VAL A 24 -18.55 7.16 13.74
N VAL A 25 -17.92 6.01 13.56
CA VAL A 25 -17.61 5.07 14.64
C VAL A 25 -16.10 4.97 14.78
N GLU A 26 -15.62 5.16 15.99
CA GLU A 26 -14.20 5.01 16.32
C GLU A 26 -14.01 3.80 17.22
N LYS A 27 -12.99 2.98 16.89
CA LYS A 27 -12.60 1.82 17.67
C LYS A 27 -11.12 1.88 17.99
N LYS A 28 -10.80 1.97 19.27
CA LYS A 28 -9.41 1.83 19.72
C LYS A 28 -8.96 0.38 19.62
N ILE A 29 -7.81 0.18 19.04
CA ILE A 29 -7.17 -1.14 18.89
C ILE A 29 -5.71 -1.05 19.33
N ASN A 30 -5.16 -2.20 19.65
CA ASN A 30 -3.78 -2.36 20.04
C ASN A 30 -3.19 -3.54 19.27
N TRP A 31 -2.30 -3.26 18.32
CA TRP A 31 -1.65 -4.27 17.49
C TRP A 31 -0.20 -4.48 17.90
N GLU A 32 0.28 -5.70 17.81
CA GLU A 32 1.70 -5.99 17.93
C GLU A 32 2.44 -5.50 16.68
N ALA A 33 3.39 -4.58 16.86
CA ALA A 33 4.12 -4.01 15.74
C ALA A 33 4.88 -5.07 14.92
N GLY A 34 5.48 -6.06 15.60
CA GLY A 34 6.20 -7.16 14.93
C GLY A 34 5.30 -8.15 14.18
N LYS A 35 3.96 -8.06 14.36
CA LYS A 35 2.96 -8.81 13.60
C LYS A 35 2.17 -7.92 12.65
N THR A 36 2.66 -6.73 12.38
CA THR A 36 2.04 -5.76 11.48
C THR A 36 2.97 -5.46 10.31
N ALA A 37 2.41 -5.42 9.10
CA ALA A 37 3.09 -4.90 7.92
C ALA A 37 2.45 -3.59 7.48
N LEU A 38 3.27 -2.69 6.93
CA LEU A 38 2.84 -1.48 6.26
C LEU A 38 3.26 -1.59 4.80
N ILE A 39 2.29 -1.54 3.89
CA ILE A 39 2.49 -1.63 2.44
C ILE A 39 2.27 -0.27 1.83
N ILE A 40 3.31 0.25 1.17
CA ILE A 40 3.31 1.54 0.48
C ILE A 40 2.96 1.28 -0.98
N CYS A 41 1.77 1.70 -1.40
CA CYS A 41 1.27 1.48 -2.75
C CYS A 41 1.48 2.70 -3.63
N ASP A 42 2.09 2.48 -4.80
CA ASP A 42 2.09 3.41 -5.93
C ASP A 42 2.52 4.86 -5.65
N MET A 43 3.44 5.02 -4.70
CA MET A 43 4.09 6.32 -4.45
C MET A 43 5.17 6.57 -5.51
N TRP A 44 4.75 6.78 -6.75
CA TRP A 44 5.63 6.96 -7.90
C TRP A 44 6.33 8.33 -7.93
N ASP A 45 7.44 8.40 -8.66
CA ASP A 45 8.22 9.63 -8.85
C ASP A 45 7.56 10.64 -9.79
N ASP A 46 6.65 10.18 -10.67
CA ASP A 46 5.83 11.02 -11.56
C ASP A 46 4.48 10.35 -11.84
N HIS A 47 3.57 11.07 -12.46
CA HIS A 47 2.30 10.58 -12.96
C HIS A 47 1.85 11.42 -14.15
N TRP A 48 1.14 10.81 -15.13
CA TRP A 48 0.62 11.54 -16.28
C TRP A 48 -0.35 12.68 -15.87
N CYS A 49 -1.12 12.50 -14.81
CA CYS A 49 -1.91 13.57 -14.22
C CYS A 49 -1.02 14.45 -13.32
N LYS A 50 -0.74 15.65 -13.75
CA LYS A 50 0.11 16.63 -13.04
C LYS A 50 -0.37 16.93 -11.62
N SER A 51 -1.71 16.93 -11.41
CA SER A 51 -2.29 17.12 -10.09
C SER A 51 -2.01 15.94 -9.16
N ALA A 52 -2.04 14.70 -9.68
CA ALA A 52 -1.69 13.51 -8.93
C ALA A 52 -0.20 13.50 -8.57
N SER A 53 0.68 13.77 -9.54
CA SER A 53 2.13 13.86 -9.32
C SER A 53 2.47 14.88 -8.22
N ARG A 54 1.85 16.07 -8.25
CA ARG A 54 2.04 17.09 -7.21
C ARG A 54 1.59 16.59 -5.84
N ARG A 55 0.42 15.97 -5.73
CA ARG A 55 -0.10 15.44 -4.45
C ARG A 55 0.79 14.35 -3.87
N VAL A 56 1.31 13.46 -4.70
CA VAL A 56 2.31 12.47 -4.26
C VAL A 56 3.53 13.15 -3.67
N GLY A 57 4.05 14.19 -4.34
CA GLY A 57 5.17 14.99 -3.82
C GLY A 57 4.89 15.63 -2.45
N GLU A 58 3.67 16.16 -2.26
CA GLU A 58 3.22 16.76 -0.99
C GLU A 58 3.08 15.70 0.13
N LEU A 59 2.62 14.50 -0.21
CA LEU A 59 2.40 13.41 0.75
C LEU A 59 3.69 12.66 1.13
N ALA A 60 4.68 12.63 0.25
CA ALA A 60 5.84 11.77 0.41
C ALA A 60 6.64 12.04 1.69
N GLY A 61 6.85 13.30 2.06
CA GLY A 61 7.55 13.66 3.29
C GLY A 61 6.83 13.17 4.56
N PRO A 62 5.57 13.57 4.79
CA PRO A 62 4.78 13.07 5.92
C PRO A 62 4.65 11.55 5.94
N MET A 63 4.49 10.90 4.78
CA MET A 63 4.42 9.44 4.69
C MET A 63 5.75 8.80 5.10
N ASN A 64 6.89 9.32 4.65
CA ASN A 64 8.20 8.79 5.05
C ASN A 64 8.39 8.85 6.56
N ALA A 65 7.98 9.95 7.20
CA ALA A 65 8.05 10.07 8.66
C ALA A 65 7.20 9.00 9.38
N VAL A 66 6.01 8.69 8.86
CA VAL A 66 5.17 7.59 9.39
C VAL A 66 5.85 6.23 9.18
N VAL A 67 6.44 6.01 8.00
CA VAL A 67 7.16 4.76 7.69
C VAL A 67 8.36 4.57 8.60
N GLU A 68 9.13 5.61 8.85
CA GLU A 68 10.26 5.59 9.80
C GLU A 68 9.78 5.22 11.22
N ALA A 69 8.77 5.92 11.73
CA ALA A 69 8.21 5.64 13.05
C ALA A 69 7.64 4.21 13.17
N ALA A 70 7.01 3.71 12.11
CA ALA A 70 6.52 2.33 12.05
C ALA A 70 7.69 1.33 12.08
N ARG A 71 8.74 1.57 11.31
CA ARG A 71 9.95 0.75 11.26
C ARG A 71 10.66 0.69 12.61
N GLU A 72 10.80 1.82 13.30
CA GLU A 72 11.38 1.89 14.65
C GLU A 72 10.62 1.04 15.67
N LYS A 73 9.30 0.94 15.53
CA LYS A 73 8.47 0.06 16.35
C LYS A 73 8.55 -1.42 15.96
N GLY A 74 9.18 -1.75 14.84
CA GLY A 74 9.33 -3.13 14.35
C GLY A 74 8.23 -3.57 13.38
N VAL A 75 7.46 -2.64 12.81
CA VAL A 75 6.53 -2.92 11.70
C VAL A 75 7.33 -3.30 10.46
N PHE A 76 6.89 -4.34 9.76
CA PHE A 76 7.51 -4.76 8.51
C PHE A 76 7.06 -3.87 7.35
N ILE A 77 8.01 -3.31 6.61
CA ILE A 77 7.73 -2.39 5.51
C ILE A 77 7.85 -3.11 4.18
N ILE A 78 6.83 -2.95 3.33
CA ILE A 78 6.80 -3.46 1.95
C ILE A 78 6.54 -2.28 1.02
N HIS A 79 7.44 -2.04 0.09
CA HIS A 79 7.27 -1.05 -0.97
C HIS A 79 6.66 -1.73 -2.21
N ALA A 80 5.56 -1.20 -2.71
CA ALA A 80 4.83 -1.75 -3.84
C ALA A 80 4.60 -0.72 -4.97
N PRO A 81 5.68 -0.24 -5.62
CA PRO A 81 5.56 0.66 -6.77
C PRO A 81 5.23 -0.15 -8.02
N SER A 82 3.95 -0.34 -8.32
CA SER A 82 3.47 -1.17 -9.43
C SER A 82 4.11 -0.79 -10.76
N SER A 83 4.37 -1.78 -11.59
CA SER A 83 4.93 -1.68 -12.95
C SER A 83 6.41 -1.27 -13.02
N VAL A 84 7.04 -0.81 -11.95
CA VAL A 84 8.43 -0.32 -11.96
C VAL A 84 9.36 -1.09 -11.01
N VAL A 85 8.92 -2.23 -10.52
CA VAL A 85 9.69 -3.09 -9.61
C VAL A 85 11.02 -3.54 -10.21
N SER A 86 11.08 -3.69 -11.53
CA SER A 86 12.33 -4.04 -12.25
C SER A 86 13.47 -3.03 -12.06
N PHE A 87 13.16 -1.76 -11.79
CA PHE A 87 14.15 -0.75 -11.43
C PHE A 87 14.98 -1.16 -10.20
N TYR A 88 14.41 -2.01 -9.34
CA TYR A 88 14.98 -2.44 -8.07
C TYR A 88 15.59 -3.85 -8.09
N ASP A 89 15.71 -4.50 -9.25
CA ASP A 89 16.12 -5.91 -9.36
C ASP A 89 17.42 -6.24 -8.67
N LYS A 90 18.35 -5.29 -8.57
CA LYS A 90 19.65 -5.45 -7.93
C LYS A 90 19.68 -5.06 -6.44
N THR A 91 18.54 -4.68 -5.88
CA THR A 91 18.48 -4.22 -4.48
C THR A 91 18.25 -5.38 -3.51
N PRO A 92 18.76 -5.29 -2.28
CA PRO A 92 18.49 -6.29 -1.26
C PRO A 92 17.00 -6.38 -0.88
N GLN A 93 16.23 -5.30 -1.00
CA GLN A 93 14.81 -5.26 -0.73
C GLN A 93 14.02 -6.10 -1.76
N ARG A 94 14.39 -6.00 -3.04
CA ARG A 94 13.80 -6.82 -4.09
C ARG A 94 14.21 -8.29 -3.94
N LYS A 95 15.46 -8.54 -3.60
CA LYS A 95 15.95 -9.90 -3.33
C LYS A 95 15.18 -10.53 -2.16
N LEU A 96 14.95 -9.79 -1.08
CA LEU A 96 14.19 -10.27 0.07
C LEU A 96 12.79 -10.76 -0.33
N ALA A 97 12.10 -10.03 -1.20
CA ALA A 97 10.78 -10.43 -1.68
C ALA A 97 10.82 -11.68 -2.57
N LYS A 98 11.80 -11.77 -3.47
CA LYS A 98 11.97 -12.93 -4.37
C LYS A 98 12.35 -14.22 -3.63
N ASP A 99 13.13 -14.10 -2.56
CA ASP A 99 13.64 -15.24 -1.81
C ASP A 99 12.66 -15.76 -0.75
N ALA A 100 11.58 -15.06 -0.47
CA ALA A 100 10.61 -15.47 0.52
C ALA A 100 10.03 -16.86 0.17
N PRO A 101 10.02 -17.82 1.11
CA PRO A 101 9.58 -19.18 0.84
C PRO A 101 8.11 -19.20 0.43
N PHE A 102 7.80 -20.04 -0.58
CA PHE A 102 6.43 -20.16 -1.06
C PHE A 102 5.48 -20.57 0.07
N SER A 103 4.38 -19.85 0.17
CA SER A 103 3.25 -20.17 1.04
C SER A 103 1.95 -20.15 0.22
N LYS A 104 1.12 -21.18 0.39
CA LYS A 104 -0.16 -21.26 -0.29
C LYS A 104 -1.07 -20.14 0.22
N SER A 105 -1.54 -19.27 -0.68
CA SER A 105 -2.49 -18.22 -0.33
C SER A 105 -3.86 -18.81 0.05
N PRO A 106 -4.60 -18.16 0.96
CA PRO A 106 -5.93 -18.63 1.36
C PRO A 106 -6.95 -18.54 0.23
N ILE A 107 -6.72 -17.63 -0.72
CA ILE A 107 -7.52 -17.44 -1.92
C ILE A 107 -6.60 -17.68 -3.12
N PRO A 108 -7.02 -18.47 -4.13
CA PRO A 108 -6.22 -18.68 -5.34
C PRO A 108 -5.91 -17.35 -6.02
N LEU A 109 -4.64 -17.13 -6.32
CA LEU A 109 -4.19 -15.96 -7.07
C LEU A 109 -4.33 -16.22 -8.57
N SER A 110 -4.91 -15.27 -9.32
CA SER A 110 -4.93 -15.34 -10.77
C SER A 110 -3.55 -15.00 -11.32
N VAL A 111 -3.00 -15.92 -12.11
CA VAL A 111 -1.74 -15.68 -12.84
C VAL A 111 -1.97 -15.20 -14.27
N LYS A 112 -3.23 -15.12 -14.69
CA LYS A 112 -3.61 -14.81 -16.08
C LYS A 112 -3.90 -13.34 -16.32
N GLU A 113 -4.15 -12.58 -15.27
CA GLU A 113 -4.55 -11.17 -15.36
C GLU A 113 -3.41 -10.25 -14.98
N ARG A 114 -3.23 -9.20 -15.75
CA ARG A 114 -2.16 -8.22 -15.56
C ARG A 114 -2.14 -7.59 -14.16
N TRP A 115 -3.31 -7.47 -13.56
CA TRP A 115 -3.51 -6.77 -12.30
C TRP A 115 -3.68 -7.71 -11.08
N GLY A 116 -3.41 -8.99 -11.26
CA GLY A 116 -3.48 -9.96 -10.16
C GLY A 116 -4.84 -10.63 -10.04
N THR A 117 -5.16 -11.09 -8.84
CA THR A 117 -6.33 -11.93 -8.57
C THR A 117 -7.58 -11.08 -8.49
N ASN A 118 -8.56 -11.41 -9.31
CA ASN A 118 -9.93 -10.90 -9.14
C ASN A 118 -10.00 -9.38 -8.97
N TRP A 119 -9.21 -8.63 -9.72
CA TRP A 119 -9.52 -7.22 -9.87
C TRP A 119 -10.94 -7.14 -10.40
N CYS A 120 -11.83 -6.69 -9.57
CA CYS A 120 -13.20 -6.40 -9.98
C CYS A 120 -13.44 -4.92 -9.81
N TRP A 121 -14.05 -4.33 -10.80
CA TRP A 121 -14.70 -3.04 -10.65
C TRP A 121 -15.80 -3.19 -9.60
N PRO A 122 -16.26 -2.09 -8.97
CA PRO A 122 -17.35 -2.15 -8.01
C PRO A 122 -18.49 -3.00 -8.54
N ASP A 123 -18.82 -4.05 -7.80
CA ASP A 123 -19.96 -4.91 -8.13
C ASP A 123 -21.24 -4.29 -7.55
N PRO A 124 -22.17 -3.79 -8.39
CA PRO A 124 -23.40 -3.16 -7.91
C PRO A 124 -24.26 -4.04 -7.01
N LYS A 125 -24.04 -5.36 -7.04
CA LYS A 125 -24.73 -6.31 -6.17
C LYS A 125 -24.27 -6.21 -4.72
N TYR A 126 -23.00 -5.89 -4.49
CA TYR A 126 -22.38 -5.89 -3.16
C TYR A 126 -21.93 -4.51 -2.71
N GLU A 127 -21.73 -3.59 -3.66
CA GLU A 127 -21.18 -2.28 -3.44
C GLU A 127 -22.16 -1.20 -3.95
N GLY A 128 -22.23 -0.10 -3.23
CA GLY A 128 -22.99 1.06 -3.69
C GLY A 128 -22.31 1.80 -4.83
N VAL A 129 -23.01 2.78 -5.41
CA VAL A 129 -22.42 3.66 -6.41
C VAL A 129 -21.23 4.40 -5.78
N LEU A 130 -20.09 4.39 -6.47
CA LEU A 130 -18.92 5.15 -6.03
C LEU A 130 -19.25 6.64 -6.01
N PRO A 131 -18.83 7.37 -4.97
CA PRO A 131 -19.06 8.82 -4.88
C PRO A 131 -18.11 9.62 -5.80
N ILE A 132 -17.28 8.93 -6.58
CA ILE A 132 -16.25 9.52 -7.43
C ILE A 132 -16.53 9.12 -8.87
N ASP A 133 -16.61 10.11 -9.76
CA ASP A 133 -16.58 9.88 -11.20
C ASP A 133 -15.11 9.75 -11.63
N ASP A 134 -14.74 8.56 -12.11
CA ASP A 134 -13.41 8.25 -12.65
C ASP A 134 -13.44 7.98 -14.17
N SER A 135 -14.52 8.37 -14.85
CA SER A 135 -14.67 8.24 -16.31
C SER A 135 -13.55 8.91 -17.10
N ASP A 136 -12.87 9.86 -16.50
CA ASP A 136 -11.69 10.56 -17.00
C ASP A 136 -10.35 10.02 -16.46
N MET A 137 -10.35 8.79 -15.96
CA MET A 137 -9.20 8.16 -15.30
C MET A 137 -8.72 8.93 -14.06
N GLY A 138 -9.61 9.69 -13.43
CA GLY A 138 -9.35 10.41 -12.18
C GLY A 138 -8.47 11.65 -12.32
N CYS A 139 -8.32 12.22 -13.51
CA CYS A 139 -7.59 13.48 -13.69
C CYS A 139 -8.34 14.65 -13.07
N SER A 140 -7.74 15.28 -12.06
CA SER A 140 -8.30 16.44 -11.35
C SER A 140 -7.63 17.78 -11.74
N CYS A 141 -6.93 17.83 -12.86
CA CYS A 141 -6.35 19.08 -13.37
C CYS A 141 -7.44 20.02 -13.89
N LYS A 142 -7.31 21.31 -13.57
CA LYS A 142 -8.17 22.36 -14.13
C LYS A 142 -7.72 22.70 -15.56
N GLY A 143 -8.68 22.84 -16.47
CA GLY A 143 -8.42 23.15 -17.88
C GLY A 143 -8.33 21.90 -18.75
N GLU A 144 -7.37 21.85 -19.66
CA GLU A 144 -7.14 20.67 -20.51
C GLU A 144 -6.73 19.46 -19.66
N LYS A 145 -7.34 18.31 -19.96
CA LYS A 145 -6.98 17.03 -19.33
C LYS A 145 -5.57 16.64 -19.75
N CYS A 146 -4.85 16.04 -18.81
CA CYS A 146 -3.51 15.56 -19.10
C CYS A 146 -3.57 14.36 -20.05
N GLU A 147 -2.60 14.29 -20.98
CA GLU A 147 -2.42 13.14 -21.85
C GLU A 147 -2.03 11.91 -21.02
N ILE A 148 -2.77 10.81 -21.20
CA ILE A 148 -2.50 9.55 -20.53
C ILE A 148 -1.28 8.90 -21.16
N ARG A 149 -0.23 8.70 -20.35
CA ARG A 149 1.02 8.07 -20.75
C ARG A 149 1.69 7.38 -19.58
N GLU A 150 2.58 6.47 -19.84
CA GLU A 150 3.45 5.91 -18.80
C GLU A 150 4.49 6.98 -18.41
N ALA A 151 4.40 7.52 -17.20
CA ALA A 151 5.19 8.65 -16.75
C ALA A 151 6.17 8.29 -15.62
N TRP A 152 5.81 7.32 -14.78
CA TRP A 152 6.58 6.90 -13.61
C TRP A 152 7.71 5.96 -13.97
N THR A 153 8.82 6.07 -13.27
CA THR A 153 10.01 5.24 -13.49
C THR A 153 10.42 4.44 -12.23
N ARG A 154 9.98 4.89 -11.07
CA ARG A 154 10.32 4.29 -9.77
C ARG A 154 9.42 4.87 -8.67
N GLN A 155 9.61 4.40 -7.44
CA GLN A 155 9.07 5.06 -6.26
C GLN A 155 9.72 6.44 -6.07
N ILE A 156 8.95 7.42 -5.59
CA ILE A 156 9.49 8.74 -5.25
C ILE A 156 10.61 8.60 -4.21
N LYS A 157 11.74 9.27 -4.44
CA LYS A 157 12.96 9.15 -3.63
C LYS A 157 12.80 9.58 -2.17
N THR A 158 11.83 10.44 -1.91
CA THR A 158 11.54 10.94 -0.56
C THR A 158 11.13 9.81 0.40
N ILE A 159 10.56 8.72 -0.15
CA ILE A 159 10.27 7.52 0.63
C ILE A 159 11.47 6.59 0.55
N GLU A 160 12.15 6.44 1.67
CA GLU A 160 13.41 5.72 1.76
C GLU A 160 13.22 4.21 1.81
N LEU A 161 14.05 3.50 1.03
CA LEU A 161 14.22 2.06 1.12
C LEU A 161 15.36 1.75 2.09
N VAL A 162 15.07 1.04 3.16
CA VAL A 162 16.05 0.71 4.20
C VAL A 162 16.31 -0.79 4.22
N LYS A 163 17.47 -1.20 4.71
CA LYS A 163 17.81 -2.62 4.88
C LYS A 163 16.78 -3.29 5.81
N GLY A 164 16.18 -4.36 5.33
CA GLY A 164 15.13 -5.11 6.03
C GLY A 164 13.72 -4.85 5.50
N ASP A 165 13.51 -3.78 4.73
CA ASP A 165 12.29 -3.60 3.95
C ASP A 165 12.24 -4.60 2.79
N ALA A 166 11.05 -4.90 2.30
CA ALA A 166 10.85 -5.66 1.07
C ALA A 166 10.31 -4.76 -0.05
N LEU A 167 10.48 -5.19 -1.30
CA LEU A 167 9.95 -4.48 -2.46
C LEU A 167 9.36 -5.45 -3.47
N THR A 168 8.06 -5.34 -3.73
CA THR A 168 7.33 -6.16 -4.71
C THR A 168 5.96 -5.58 -5.01
N ASP A 169 5.49 -5.76 -6.23
CA ASP A 169 4.09 -5.54 -6.65
C ASP A 169 3.36 -6.86 -6.95
N ASN A 170 3.99 -7.99 -6.62
CA ASN A 170 3.46 -9.32 -6.86
C ASN A 170 2.70 -9.85 -5.64
N GLY A 171 1.44 -10.22 -5.83
CA GLY A 171 0.58 -10.69 -4.75
C GLY A 171 1.06 -11.98 -4.08
N GLN A 172 1.64 -12.93 -4.84
CA GLN A 172 2.18 -14.16 -4.25
C GLN A 172 3.43 -13.90 -3.42
N GLU A 173 4.34 -13.05 -3.90
CA GLU A 173 5.52 -12.65 -3.13
C GLU A 173 5.13 -11.90 -1.85
N THR A 174 4.15 -10.98 -1.95
CA THR A 174 3.59 -10.29 -0.78
C THR A 174 3.05 -11.30 0.24
N TRP A 175 2.24 -12.26 -0.22
CA TRP A 175 1.70 -13.30 0.66
C TRP A 175 2.81 -14.15 1.31
N ASN A 176 3.82 -14.55 0.53
CA ASN A 176 4.97 -15.29 1.05
C ASN A 176 5.66 -14.56 2.19
N LEU A 177 5.93 -13.26 2.01
CA LEU A 177 6.54 -12.40 3.04
C LEU A 177 5.68 -12.29 4.30
N LEU A 178 4.38 -12.08 4.14
CA LEU A 178 3.44 -11.97 5.26
C LEU A 178 3.36 -13.28 6.05
N ALA A 179 3.28 -14.42 5.34
CA ALA A 179 3.19 -15.75 5.95
C ALA A 179 4.48 -16.12 6.69
N GLU A 180 5.65 -15.91 6.07
CA GLU A 180 6.95 -16.17 6.68
C GLU A 180 7.13 -15.41 8.00
N ARG A 181 6.71 -14.16 8.03
CA ARG A 181 6.83 -13.27 9.19
C ARG A 181 5.67 -13.37 10.18
N LYS A 182 4.67 -14.23 9.91
CA LYS A 182 3.47 -14.40 10.73
C LYS A 182 2.76 -13.08 10.99
N ILE A 183 2.58 -12.29 9.91
CA ILE A 183 1.90 -11.02 9.95
C ILE A 183 0.38 -11.26 10.08
N ASP A 184 -0.23 -10.65 11.06
CA ASP A 184 -1.66 -10.73 11.35
C ASP A 184 -2.42 -9.46 10.91
N ASN A 185 -1.71 -8.34 10.79
CA ASN A 185 -2.30 -7.04 10.51
C ASN A 185 -1.58 -6.35 9.33
N VAL A 186 -2.34 -5.71 8.46
CA VAL A 186 -1.79 -4.94 7.33
C VAL A 186 -2.34 -3.53 7.33
N ILE A 187 -1.44 -2.56 7.16
CA ILE A 187 -1.75 -1.15 6.89
C ILE A 187 -1.39 -0.89 5.43
N LEU A 188 -2.34 -0.36 4.67
CA LEU A 188 -2.10 0.10 3.29
C LEU A 188 -2.03 1.63 3.27
N CYS A 189 -1.08 2.20 2.54
CA CYS A 189 -0.94 3.64 2.35
C CYS A 189 -0.36 3.99 0.96
#